data_a6432297d749869d24c0d442434be093
#
_entry.id   a6432297d749869d24c0d442434be093
#
_cell.length_a   1.000
_cell.length_b   1.000
_cell.length_c   1.000
_cell.angle_alpha   90.00
_cell.angle_beta   90.00
_cell.angle_gamma   90.00
#
_symmetry.space_group_name_H-M   'P 1'
#
loop_
_entity.id
_entity.type
_entity.pdbx_description
1 polymer ?
#
loop_
_entity_poly.entity_id
_entity_poly.type
_entity_poly.pdbx_seq_one_letter_code
_entity_poly.pdbx_strand_id
1 'polypeptide(L)' 'MDELQEQFTKILTKLVEDAKTKKNVLTYKQVNDAFASMPINEEKMDLILEYLEKNNIDVLQDDNVDDTTDLLLDT' A
#
# COMPACT_ATOMS: atom_id res chain seq x y z
N MET A 1 19.64 -16.07 2.37
CA MET A 1 18.97 -15.14 2.61
C MET A 1 18.83 -14.24 1.52
N ASP A 2 17.70 -13.83 1.17
CA ASP A 2 17.46 -13.06 0.08
C ASP A 2 17.51 -11.62 0.39
N GLU A 3 18.27 -10.88 -0.32
CA GLU A 3 18.33 -9.48 -0.12
C GLU A 3 17.00 -8.89 -0.48
N LEU A 4 16.34 -9.42 -1.47
CA LEU A 4 15.05 -8.93 -1.87
C LEU A 4 14.04 -9.11 -0.76
N GLN A 5 14.12 -10.21 -0.09
CA GLN A 5 13.19 -10.47 0.97
C GLN A 5 13.45 -9.52 2.13
N GLU A 6 14.67 -9.22 2.40
CA GLU A 6 14.98 -8.31 3.44
C GLU A 6 14.47 -6.93 3.09
N GLN A 7 14.66 -6.50 1.88
CA GLN A 7 14.17 -5.22 1.47
C GLN A 7 12.66 -5.19 1.55
N PHE A 8 12.03 -6.25 1.13
CA PHE A 8 10.58 -6.35 1.17
C PHE A 8 10.09 -6.14 2.59
N THR A 9 10.70 -6.84 3.52
CA THR A 9 10.29 -6.75 4.90
C THR A 9 10.54 -5.35 5.47
N LYS A 10 11.64 -4.76 5.10
CA LYS A 10 11.94 -3.44 5.60
C LYS A 10 10.92 -2.43 5.12
N ILE A 11 10.55 -2.52 3.85
CA ILE A 11 9.59 -1.61 3.31
C ILE A 11 8.24 -1.80 3.97
N LEU A 12 7.87 -3.06 4.21
CA LEU A 12 6.61 -3.32 4.88
C LEU A 12 6.60 -2.70 6.26
N THR A 13 7.68 -2.86 6.98
CA THR A 13 7.74 -2.31 8.31
C THR A 13 7.60 -0.80 8.27
N LYS A 14 8.23 -0.19 7.30
CA LYS A 14 8.14 1.23 7.18
C LYS A 14 6.74 1.66 6.85
N LEU A 15 6.05 0.93 6.01
CA LEU A 15 4.68 1.24 5.67
C LEU A 15 3.79 1.19 6.89
N VAL A 16 3.99 0.20 7.72
CA VAL A 16 3.19 0.06 8.91
C VAL A 16 3.43 1.26 9.82
N GLU A 17 4.67 1.63 9.96
CA GLU A 17 4.99 2.74 10.83
C GLU A 17 4.40 4.04 10.29
N ASP A 18 4.47 4.21 8.99
CA ASP A 18 3.92 5.38 8.37
C ASP A 18 2.42 5.40 8.58
N ALA A 19 1.77 4.29 8.41
CA ALA A 19 0.34 4.23 8.56
C ALA A 19 -0.07 4.60 9.96
N LYS A 20 0.71 4.20 10.91
CA LYS A 20 0.36 4.49 12.28
C LYS A 20 0.35 5.99 12.55
N THR A 21 1.13 6.73 11.81
CA THR A 21 1.15 8.16 12.00
C THR A 21 0.01 8.79 11.21
N LYS A 22 -0.67 8.02 10.37
CA LYS A 22 -1.77 8.54 9.57
C LYS A 22 -3.05 7.83 9.87
N LYS A 23 -3.26 7.53 11.12
CA LYS A 23 -4.50 6.92 11.56
C LYS A 23 -4.73 5.54 10.97
N ASN A 24 -3.66 4.84 10.71
CA ASN A 24 -3.72 3.46 10.21
C ASN A 24 -4.42 3.38 8.86
N VAL A 25 -4.14 4.34 7.99
CA VAL A 25 -4.71 4.33 6.66
C VAL A 25 -3.62 4.59 5.64
N LEU A 26 -3.64 3.85 4.56
CA LEU A 26 -2.70 4.07 3.47
C LEU A 26 -3.49 3.97 2.18
N THR A 27 -2.93 4.48 1.09
CA THR A 27 -3.60 4.34 -0.19
C THR A 27 -2.79 3.38 -1.03
N TYR A 28 -3.39 2.84 -2.07
CA TYR A 28 -2.71 1.94 -2.96
C TYR A 28 -1.51 2.66 -3.56
N LYS A 29 -1.66 3.93 -3.85
CA LYS A 29 -0.58 4.67 -4.43
C LYS A 29 0.60 4.71 -3.49
N GLN A 30 0.35 4.92 -2.22
CA GLN A 30 1.42 4.97 -1.25
C GLN A 30 2.12 3.62 -1.16
N VAL A 31 1.37 2.55 -1.21
CA VAL A 31 1.97 1.23 -1.14
C VAL A 31 2.82 1.00 -2.39
N ASN A 32 2.31 1.33 -3.56
CA ASN A 32 3.06 1.16 -4.77
C ASN A 32 4.31 2.00 -4.76
N ASP A 33 4.23 3.22 -4.30
CA ASP A 33 5.38 4.08 -4.26
C ASP A 33 6.43 3.53 -3.32
N ALA A 34 6.03 2.97 -2.23
CA ALA A 34 6.98 2.44 -1.27
C ALA A 34 7.77 1.29 -1.88
N PHE A 35 7.13 0.54 -2.77
CA PHE A 35 7.82 -0.58 -3.40
C PHE A 35 8.29 -0.25 -4.80
N ALA A 36 8.43 1.02 -5.11
CA ALA A 36 8.87 1.41 -6.44
C ALA A 36 10.25 0.91 -6.77
N SER A 37 11.06 0.67 -5.77
CA SER A 37 12.42 0.25 -6.02
C SER A 37 12.52 -1.25 -6.26
N MET A 38 11.46 -2.00 -6.12
CA MET A 38 11.55 -3.42 -6.39
C MET A 38 10.28 -3.88 -7.06
N PRO A 39 10.38 -4.89 -7.91
CA PRO A 39 9.19 -5.35 -8.64
C PRO A 39 8.25 -6.10 -7.71
N ILE A 40 6.97 -5.90 -7.93
CA ILE A 40 5.97 -6.59 -7.16
C ILE A 40 4.97 -7.17 -8.10
N ASN A 41 4.62 -8.41 -7.95
CA ASN A 41 3.59 -9.00 -8.78
C ASN A 41 2.34 -9.11 -7.93
N GLU A 42 1.31 -9.71 -8.46
CA GLU A 42 0.04 -9.80 -7.77
C GLU A 42 0.15 -10.57 -6.47
N GLU A 43 0.92 -11.62 -6.49
CA GLU A 43 1.07 -12.41 -5.30
C GLU A 43 1.67 -11.58 -4.18
N LYS A 44 2.70 -10.83 -4.52
CA LYS A 44 3.35 -10.04 -3.50
C LYS A 44 2.42 -8.93 -3.02
N MET A 45 1.66 -8.37 -3.92
CA MET A 45 0.73 -7.33 -3.53
C MET A 45 -0.29 -7.89 -2.55
N ASP A 46 -0.76 -9.10 -2.79
CA ASP A 46 -1.71 -9.72 -1.89
C ASP A 46 -1.08 -9.90 -0.51
N LEU A 47 0.16 -10.32 -0.47
CA LEU A 47 0.82 -10.50 0.80
C LEU A 47 0.96 -9.17 1.54
N ILE A 48 1.28 -8.14 0.80
CA ILE A 48 1.43 -6.82 1.40
C ILE A 48 0.11 -6.38 2.00
N LEU A 49 -0.96 -6.53 1.23
CA LEU A 49 -2.25 -6.10 1.71
C LEU A 49 -2.69 -6.90 2.92
N GLU A 50 -2.41 -8.19 2.89
CA GLU A 50 -2.78 -9.02 3.99
C GLU A 50 -2.04 -8.62 5.24
N TYR A 51 -0.76 -8.35 5.09
CA TYR A 51 0.06 -7.97 6.22
C TYR A 51 -0.46 -6.65 6.82
N LEU A 52 -0.79 -5.70 5.95
CA LEU A 52 -1.28 -4.44 6.44
C LEU A 52 -2.63 -4.60 7.14
N GLU A 53 -3.46 -5.45 6.60
CA GLU A 53 -4.74 -5.70 7.22
C GLU A 53 -4.57 -6.32 8.59
N LYS A 54 -3.62 -7.22 8.73
CA LYS A 54 -3.39 -7.86 10.00
C LYS A 54 -2.92 -6.86 11.03
N ASN A 55 -2.37 -5.76 10.58
CA ASN A 55 -1.93 -4.72 11.49
C ASN A 55 -2.99 -3.62 11.65
N ASN A 56 -4.20 -3.94 11.21
CA ASN A 56 -5.32 -3.00 11.34
C ASN A 56 -5.11 -1.74 10.53
N ILE A 57 -4.47 -1.88 9.39
CA ILE A 57 -4.26 -0.74 8.52
C ILE A 57 -5.16 -0.89 7.31
N ASP A 58 -5.89 0.15 6.97
CA ASP A 58 -6.76 0.11 5.82
C ASP A 58 -6.03 0.62 4.60
N VAL A 59 -6.18 -0.04 3.50
CA VAL A 59 -5.57 0.39 2.24
C VAL A 59 -6.70 0.83 1.33
N LEU A 60 -6.72 2.09 0.99
CA LEU A 60 -7.78 2.63 0.17
C LEU A 60 -7.32 2.84 -1.27
N GLN A 61 -8.27 2.79 -2.16
CA GLN A 61 -7.94 2.93 -3.55
C GLN A 61 -8.09 4.39 -3.95
N ASP A 62 -7.05 5.12 -3.82
CA ASP A 62 -7.04 6.45 -4.06
C ASP A 62 -7.23 6.82 -5.48
N ASP A 63 -6.64 6.18 -6.38
CA ASP A 63 -6.70 6.50 -7.73
C ASP A 63 -8.06 6.49 -8.24
N ASN A 64 -8.76 5.51 -8.04
CA ASN A 64 -10.04 5.39 -8.56
C ASN A 64 -10.88 6.48 -8.12
N VAL A 65 -10.88 6.73 -6.96
CA VAL A 65 -11.64 7.68 -6.44
C VAL A 65 -11.50 8.94 -7.10
N ASP A 66 -10.36 9.36 -7.17
CA ASP A 66 -10.18 10.58 -7.61
C ASP A 66 -10.62 10.84 -8.93
N ASP A 67 -10.37 10.06 -9.78
CA ASP A 67 -10.61 10.46 -11.04
C ASP A 67 -11.98 10.30 -11.43
N THR A 68 -12.51 9.27 -11.38
CA THR A 68 -13.71 9.06 -11.91
C THR A 68 -14.80 9.57 -11.15
N THR A 69 -14.89 9.21 -10.01
CA THR A 69 -15.95 9.57 -9.22
C THR A 69 -16.28 10.97 -9.30
N ASP A 70 -15.41 11.74 -9.17
CA ASP A 70 -15.62 13.05 -9.22
C ASP A 70 -16.34 13.45 -10.38
N LEU A 71 -15.90 13.11 -11.45
CA LEU A 71 -16.49 13.47 -12.61
C LEU A 71 -17.88 13.09 -12.68
N LEU A 72 -18.13 11.92 -12.47
CA LEU A 72 -19.39 11.42 -12.54
C LEU A 72 -20.32 12.12 -11.70
N LEU A 73 -20.05 12.20 -10.55
CA LEU A 73 -20.86 12.80 -9.68
C LEU A 73 -21.25 14.09 -10.05
N ASP A 74 -20.41 14.78 -10.44
CA ASP A 74 -20.64 16.00 -10.78
C ASP A 74 -21.60 16.18 -11.64
N THR A 75 -21.62 15.49 -12.45
CA THR A 75 -22.49 15.66 -13.40
C THR A 75 -23.52 15.39 -13.21
#